data_c3bc58fc077e324c2b7b227d15bbd801
#
_entry.id   c3bc58fc077e324c2b7b227d15bbd801
#
_cell.length_a   1.000
_cell.length_b   1.000
_cell.length_c   1.000
_cell.angle_alpha   90.00
_cell.angle_beta   90.00
_cell.angle_gamma   90.00
#
_symmetry.space_group_name_H-M   'P 1'
#
loop_
_entity.id
_entity.type
_entity.pdbx_description
1 polymer ?
#
loop_
_entity_poly.entity_id
_entity_poly.type
_entity_poly.pdbx_seq_one_letter_code
_entity_poly.pdbx_strand_id
1 'polypeptide(L)'
;VRWSTPQATRLVNAATGSDDGLFFVAGRIAEWMREREKGTGERHGSFTLQRAAQTGLQISYLGAIGANEFLFRLTAENGMSDDETLRQHFQLTPRESEVLLWIAKGKSNRDIGEILGLSSRTVTKHLEQIYVKLGVENRASAAVKATQVLHGI
;
A
#
# COMPACT_ATOMS: atom_id res chain seq x y z
N VAL A 1 -20.44 6.13 -13.10
CA VAL A 1 -19.03 6.23 -13.53
C VAL A 1 -19.03 6.42 -15.05
N ARG A 2 -18.39 7.47 -15.54
CA ARG A 2 -18.27 7.74 -16.99
C ARG A 2 -17.18 6.88 -17.62
N TRP A 3 -16.05 6.81 -16.91
CA TRP A 3 -14.93 5.97 -17.32
C TRP A 3 -14.08 5.63 -16.09
N SER A 4 -13.36 4.54 -16.17
CA SER A 4 -12.37 4.12 -15.20
C SER A 4 -11.18 3.50 -15.91
N THR A 5 -10.00 3.59 -15.31
CA THR A 5 -8.85 2.87 -15.84
C THR A 5 -9.00 1.36 -15.56
N PRO A 6 -8.43 0.48 -16.40
CA PRO A 6 -8.45 -0.96 -16.14
C PRO A 6 -7.84 -1.32 -14.76
N GLN A 7 -6.86 -0.55 -14.32
CA GLN A 7 -6.26 -0.73 -13.00
C GLN A 7 -7.23 -0.37 -11.86
N ALA A 8 -7.95 0.74 -11.99
CA ALA A 8 -8.97 1.14 -11.01
C ALA A 8 -10.08 0.07 -10.92
N THR A 9 -10.54 -0.45 -12.05
CA THR A 9 -11.53 -1.54 -12.09
C THR A 9 -11.01 -2.79 -11.38
N ARG A 10 -9.76 -3.19 -11.63
CA ARG A 10 -9.16 -4.34 -10.93
C ARG A 10 -9.06 -4.14 -9.42
N LEU A 11 -8.61 -2.95 -8.98
CA LEU A 11 -8.53 -2.61 -7.55
C LEU A 11 -9.89 -2.68 -6.87
N VAL A 12 -10.90 -2.13 -7.51
CA VAL A 12 -12.28 -2.13 -6.98
C VAL A 12 -12.82 -3.55 -6.90
N ASN A 13 -12.68 -4.35 -7.94
CA ASN A 13 -13.15 -5.73 -7.95
C ASN A 13 -12.42 -6.58 -6.91
N ALA A 14 -11.12 -6.39 -6.73
CA ALA A 14 -10.34 -7.05 -5.68
C ALA A 14 -10.82 -6.65 -4.27
N ALA A 15 -11.07 -5.37 -4.05
CA ALA A 15 -11.51 -4.85 -2.74
C ALA A 15 -12.97 -5.21 -2.41
N THR A 16 -13.83 -5.32 -3.40
CA THR A 16 -15.25 -5.63 -3.21
C THR A 16 -15.59 -7.11 -3.33
N GLY A 17 -14.71 -7.89 -3.96
CA GLY A 17 -14.95 -9.30 -4.28
C GLY A 17 -16.10 -9.52 -5.28
N SER A 18 -16.41 -8.51 -6.11
CA SER A 18 -17.55 -8.53 -7.02
C SER A 18 -17.22 -7.78 -8.31
N ASP A 19 -17.71 -8.30 -9.43
CA ASP A 19 -17.60 -7.64 -10.72
C ASP A 19 -18.41 -6.33 -10.80
N ASP A 20 -19.40 -6.16 -9.92
CA ASP A 20 -20.20 -4.94 -9.79
C ASP A 20 -19.60 -3.91 -8.81
N GLY A 21 -18.35 -4.12 -8.38
CA GLY A 21 -17.67 -3.29 -7.40
C GLY A 21 -17.66 -1.80 -7.74
N LEU A 22 -17.50 -1.45 -9.02
CA LEU A 22 -17.56 -0.06 -9.48
C LEU A 22 -18.91 0.62 -9.18
N PHE A 23 -20.00 -0.10 -9.25
CA PHE A 23 -21.33 0.43 -8.93
C PHE A 23 -21.46 0.73 -7.44
N PHE A 24 -20.95 -0.17 -6.60
CA PHE A 24 -20.92 0.01 -5.15
C PHE A 24 -20.06 1.21 -4.75
N VAL A 25 -18.85 1.32 -5.31
CA VAL A 25 -17.94 2.44 -5.04
C VAL A 25 -18.54 3.76 -5.52
N ALA A 26 -19.17 3.79 -6.69
CA ALA A 26 -19.85 4.98 -7.21
C ALA A 26 -20.96 5.47 -6.27
N GLY A 27 -21.74 4.55 -5.68
CA GLY A 27 -22.75 4.88 -4.68
C GLY A 27 -22.15 5.54 -3.43
N ARG A 28 -21.06 5.00 -2.91
CA ARG A 28 -20.34 5.55 -1.75
C ARG A 28 -19.72 6.91 -2.02
N ILE A 29 -19.17 7.11 -3.21
CA ILE A 29 -18.66 8.41 -3.65
C ILE A 29 -19.81 9.44 -3.72
N ALA A 30 -20.95 9.06 -4.27
CA ALA A 30 -22.12 9.95 -4.35
C ALA A 30 -22.65 10.35 -2.97
N GLU A 31 -22.66 9.46 -1.98
CA GLU A 31 -23.01 9.78 -0.60
C GLU A 31 -22.02 10.78 0.02
N TRP A 32 -20.74 10.50 -0.11
CA TRP A 32 -19.68 11.37 0.40
C TRP A 32 -19.73 12.78 -0.22
N MET A 33 -19.98 12.87 -1.52
CA MET A 33 -20.15 14.15 -2.21
C MET A 33 -21.36 14.94 -1.69
N ARG A 34 -22.48 14.28 -1.43
CA ARG A 34 -23.68 14.93 -0.86
C ARG A 34 -23.45 15.45 0.56
N GLU A 35 -22.74 14.71 1.38
CA GLU A 35 -22.36 15.14 2.73
C GLU A 35 -21.44 16.37 2.69
N ARG A 36 -20.53 16.40 1.75
CA ARG A 36 -19.62 17.52 1.52
C ARG A 36 -20.35 18.80 1.10
N GLU A 37 -21.34 18.71 0.22
CA GLU A 37 -22.16 19.86 -0.20
C GLU A 37 -22.94 20.47 0.97
N LYS A 38 -23.29 19.70 1.99
CA LYS A 38 -23.94 20.15 3.21
C LYS A 38 -23.01 20.88 4.19
N GLY A 39 -21.75 21.08 3.85
CA GLY A 39 -20.78 21.83 4.65
C GLY A 39 -20.19 21.11 5.84
N THR A 40 -20.39 19.80 5.96
CA THR A 40 -19.88 18.97 7.07
C THR A 40 -18.55 18.29 6.78
N GLY A 41 -17.97 18.47 5.60
CA GLY A 41 -16.75 17.79 5.15
C GLY A 41 -15.61 18.72 4.75
N GLU A 42 -14.38 18.22 4.89
CA GLU A 42 -13.17 18.92 4.48
C GLU A 42 -13.13 19.16 2.96
N ARG A 43 -12.62 20.32 2.55
CA ARG A 43 -12.53 20.70 1.13
C ARG A 43 -11.60 19.81 0.29
N HIS A 44 -10.67 19.12 0.93
CA HIS A 44 -9.79 18.12 0.34
C HIS A 44 -9.91 16.88 1.23
N GLY A 45 -10.51 15.83 0.74
CA GLY A 45 -10.76 14.68 1.57
C GLY A 45 -10.53 13.36 0.84
N SER A 46 -10.08 12.38 1.60
CA SER A 46 -10.11 10.98 1.24
C SER A 46 -10.99 10.25 2.24
N PHE A 47 -11.59 9.18 1.81
CA PHE A 47 -12.28 8.26 2.70
C PHE A 47 -11.88 6.82 2.36
N THR A 48 -11.94 5.96 3.35
CA THR A 48 -11.58 4.56 3.20
C THR A 48 -12.83 3.70 3.16
N LEU A 49 -12.94 2.86 2.16
CA LEU A 49 -13.92 1.79 2.12
C LEU A 49 -13.27 0.52 2.66
N GLN A 50 -13.73 0.07 3.82
CA GLN A 50 -13.40 -1.25 4.34
C GLN A 50 -14.58 -2.19 4.13
N ARG A 51 -14.35 -3.29 3.48
CA ARG A 51 -15.25 -4.44 3.50
C ARG A 51 -14.54 -5.59 4.20
N ALA A 52 -15.29 -6.46 4.84
CA ALA A 52 -14.85 -7.48 5.81
C ALA A 52 -13.68 -8.42 5.43
N ALA A 53 -13.05 -8.24 4.29
CA ALA A 53 -11.86 -8.97 3.86
C ALA A 53 -10.70 -8.01 3.61
N GLN A 54 -9.77 -7.99 4.49
CA GLN A 54 -8.33 -7.69 4.43
C GLN A 54 -7.80 -6.54 3.55
N THR A 55 -8.51 -6.01 2.58
CA THR A 55 -8.01 -4.94 1.69
C THR A 55 -8.95 -3.75 1.76
N GLY A 56 -8.49 -2.66 2.37
CA GLY A 56 -9.17 -1.36 2.32
C GLY A 56 -8.94 -0.70 0.95
N LEU A 57 -9.91 0.06 0.49
CA LEU A 57 -9.79 0.90 -0.68
C LEU A 57 -9.86 2.36 -0.24
N GLN A 58 -8.76 3.09 -0.38
CA GLN A 58 -8.73 4.53 -0.14
C GLN A 58 -9.17 5.27 -1.40
N ILE A 59 -10.12 6.17 -1.25
CA ILE A 59 -10.66 6.98 -2.33
C ILE A 59 -10.36 8.44 -2.01
N SER A 60 -9.58 9.08 -2.88
CA SER A 60 -9.15 10.48 -2.72
C SER A 60 -9.75 11.34 -3.82
N TYR A 61 -10.39 12.42 -3.43
CA TYR A 61 -10.91 13.42 -4.36
C TYR A 61 -9.76 14.28 -4.90
N LEU A 62 -9.62 14.36 -6.22
CA LEU A 62 -8.56 15.13 -6.88
C LEU A 62 -9.06 16.47 -7.41
N GLY A 63 -10.32 16.61 -7.76
CA GLY A 63 -10.90 17.84 -8.24
C GLY A 63 -12.04 17.65 -9.23
N ALA A 64 -12.63 18.76 -9.64
CA ALA A 64 -13.63 18.81 -10.70
C ALA A 64 -12.91 18.98 -12.06
N ILE A 65 -13.34 18.22 -13.07
CA ILE A 65 -12.81 18.28 -14.44
C ILE A 65 -13.83 18.82 -15.44
N GLY A 66 -15.05 19.04 -14.98
CA GLY A 66 -16.14 19.61 -15.79
C GLY A 66 -17.38 19.88 -14.95
N ALA A 67 -18.44 20.34 -15.58
CA ALA A 67 -19.73 20.51 -14.91
C ALA A 67 -20.28 19.11 -14.52
N ASN A 68 -20.39 18.86 -13.21
CA ASN A 68 -20.81 17.56 -12.65
C ASN A 68 -19.86 16.39 -12.95
N GLU A 69 -18.61 16.65 -13.28
CA GLU A 69 -17.58 15.65 -13.48
C GLU A 69 -16.45 15.81 -12.47
N PHE A 70 -16.13 14.73 -11.78
CA PHE A 70 -15.17 14.72 -10.67
C PHE A 70 -14.15 13.61 -10.87
N LEU A 71 -12.91 13.89 -10.48
CA LEU A 71 -11.80 12.95 -10.56
C LEU A 71 -11.46 12.42 -9.17
N PHE A 72 -11.35 11.11 -9.06
CA PHE A 72 -10.96 10.41 -7.85
C PHE A 72 -9.78 9.47 -8.12
N ARG A 73 -8.89 9.39 -7.14
CA ARG A 73 -7.82 8.39 -7.10
C ARG A 73 -8.22 7.27 -6.16
N LEU A 74 -8.04 6.04 -6.62
CA LEU A 74 -8.26 4.84 -5.82
C LEU A 74 -6.92 4.19 -5.53
N THR A 75 -6.67 3.91 -4.24
CA THR A 75 -5.45 3.26 -3.78
C THR A 75 -5.84 2.10 -2.88
N ALA A 76 -5.26 0.91 -3.11
CA ALA A 76 -5.47 -0.20 -2.20
C ALA A 76 -4.75 0.07 -0.88
N GLU A 77 -5.49 0.03 0.23
CA GLU A 77 -4.92 -0.08 1.57
C GLU A 77 -4.83 -1.57 1.91
N ASN A 78 -3.63 -2.10 1.91
CA ASN A 78 -3.41 -3.39 2.54
C ASN A 78 -3.54 -3.17 4.05
N GLY A 79 -4.45 -3.90 4.70
CA GLY A 79 -4.58 -3.91 6.16
C GLY A 79 -3.37 -4.55 6.87
N MET A 80 -2.35 -4.96 6.12
CA MET A 80 -1.07 -5.45 6.60
C MET A 80 -0.03 -4.33 6.56
N SER A 81 0.78 -4.22 7.60
CA SER A 81 1.96 -3.36 7.60
C SER A 81 2.94 -3.80 6.51
N ASP A 82 3.81 -2.87 6.08
CA ASP A 82 4.79 -3.13 5.02
C ASP A 82 5.75 -4.26 5.39
N ASP A 83 6.21 -4.31 6.63
CA ASP A 83 7.07 -5.39 7.13
C ASP A 83 6.34 -6.74 7.14
N GLU A 84 5.09 -6.80 7.52
CA GLU A 84 4.28 -8.02 7.46
C GLU A 84 4.06 -8.49 6.03
N THR A 85 3.85 -7.59 5.09
CA THR A 85 3.76 -7.90 3.65
C THR A 85 5.05 -8.55 3.15
N LEU A 86 6.20 -7.98 3.48
CA LEU A 86 7.51 -8.55 3.14
C LEU A 86 7.74 -9.91 3.82
N ARG A 87 7.37 -10.02 5.10
CA ARG A 87 7.50 -11.26 5.87
C ARG A 87 6.76 -12.42 5.21
N GLN A 88 5.52 -12.22 4.84
CA GLN A 88 4.70 -13.26 4.22
C GLN A 88 5.16 -13.58 2.79
N HIS A 89 5.50 -12.56 2.01
CA HIS A 89 5.88 -12.76 0.61
C HIS A 89 7.19 -13.57 0.48
N PHE A 90 8.19 -13.27 1.31
CA PHE A 90 9.52 -13.90 1.24
C PHE A 90 9.74 -14.95 2.33
N GLN A 91 8.76 -15.25 3.16
CA GLN A 91 8.86 -16.16 4.28
C GLN A 91 10.00 -15.80 5.25
N LEU A 92 10.03 -14.52 5.62
CA LEU A 92 11.03 -13.97 6.54
C LEU A 92 10.61 -14.14 8.00
N THR A 93 11.59 -14.14 8.90
CA THR A 93 11.33 -13.93 10.32
C THR A 93 10.87 -12.48 10.56
N PRO A 94 10.18 -12.17 11.68
CA PRO A 94 9.78 -10.81 11.99
C PRO A 94 10.94 -9.81 11.95
N ARG A 95 12.09 -10.17 12.48
CA ARG A 95 13.27 -9.30 12.51
C ARG A 95 13.91 -9.11 11.11
N GLU A 96 13.95 -10.16 10.32
CA GLU A 96 14.40 -10.06 8.93
C GLU A 96 13.51 -9.12 8.11
N SER A 97 12.21 -9.19 8.28
CA SER A 97 11.28 -8.30 7.57
C SER A 97 11.45 -6.83 7.98
N GLU A 98 11.66 -6.55 9.25
CA GLU A 98 11.97 -5.19 9.72
C GLU A 98 13.28 -4.67 9.12
N VAL A 99 14.33 -5.49 9.08
CA VAL A 99 15.61 -5.13 8.46
C VAL A 99 15.42 -4.84 6.98
N LEU A 100 14.73 -5.73 6.25
CA LEU A 100 14.48 -5.55 4.82
C LEU A 100 13.68 -4.30 4.51
N LEU A 101 12.69 -3.96 5.34
CA LEU A 101 11.91 -2.74 5.19
C LEU A 101 12.80 -1.49 5.23
N TRP A 102 13.72 -1.41 6.17
CA TRP A 102 14.65 -0.28 6.27
C TRP A 102 15.69 -0.26 5.15
N ILE A 103 16.09 -1.42 4.65
CA ILE A 103 16.91 -1.52 3.42
C ILE A 103 16.15 -0.91 2.22
N ALA A 104 14.89 -1.24 2.05
CA ALA A 104 14.05 -0.68 0.98
C ALA A 104 13.91 0.85 1.09
N LYS A 105 13.96 1.38 2.31
CA LYS A 105 13.94 2.84 2.59
C LYS A 105 15.31 3.51 2.50
N GLY A 106 16.35 2.79 2.12
CA GLY A 106 17.68 3.32 1.90
C GLY A 106 18.53 3.53 3.16
N LYS A 107 18.17 2.94 4.30
CA LYS A 107 18.93 3.06 5.54
C LYS A 107 20.21 2.21 5.53
N SER A 108 21.28 2.72 6.14
CA SER A 108 22.53 1.98 6.35
C SER A 108 22.40 0.92 7.44
N ASN A 109 23.33 -0.05 7.49
CA ASN A 109 23.36 -1.04 8.56
C ASN A 109 23.48 -0.40 9.95
N ARG A 110 24.24 0.67 10.07
CA ARG A 110 24.38 1.45 11.31
C ARG A 110 23.05 2.05 11.73
N ASP A 111 22.35 2.70 10.80
CA ASP A 111 21.05 3.32 11.07
C ASP A 111 20.02 2.26 11.46
N ILE A 112 19.98 1.13 10.77
CA ILE A 112 19.11 0.01 11.10
C ILE A 112 19.41 -0.53 12.50
N GLY A 113 20.67 -0.68 12.83
CA GLY A 113 21.10 -1.10 14.17
C GLY A 113 20.64 -0.13 15.26
N GLU A 114 20.72 1.17 15.02
CA GLU A 114 20.23 2.20 15.96
C GLU A 114 18.70 2.15 16.09
N ILE A 115 17.98 2.01 14.97
CA ILE A 115 16.51 1.97 14.96
C ILE A 115 15.98 0.73 15.68
N LEU A 116 16.57 -0.43 15.42
CA LEU A 116 16.10 -1.73 15.93
C LEU A 116 16.77 -2.17 17.23
N GLY A 117 17.74 -1.41 17.72
CA GLY A 117 18.50 -1.79 18.92
C GLY A 117 19.43 -2.99 18.68
N LEU A 118 20.02 -3.11 17.49
CA LEU A 118 20.90 -4.19 17.08
C LEU A 118 22.31 -3.65 16.78
N SER A 119 23.33 -4.51 16.94
CA SER A 119 24.67 -4.19 16.43
C SER A 119 24.68 -4.28 14.90
N SER A 120 25.58 -3.53 14.24
CA SER A 120 25.78 -3.61 12.79
C SER A 120 26.13 -5.04 12.34
N ARG A 121 26.85 -5.78 13.16
CA ARG A 121 27.17 -7.19 12.91
C ARG A 121 25.90 -8.08 12.89
N THR A 122 24.99 -7.87 13.80
CA THR A 122 23.70 -8.59 13.82
C THR A 122 22.84 -8.23 12.60
N VAL A 123 22.81 -6.96 12.22
CA VAL A 123 22.13 -6.51 10.98
C VAL A 123 22.73 -7.22 9.77
N THR A 124 24.05 -7.33 9.66
CA THR A 124 24.73 -8.06 8.59
C THR A 124 24.33 -9.53 8.53
N LYS A 125 24.22 -10.18 9.69
CA LYS A 125 23.76 -11.59 9.75
C LYS A 125 22.32 -11.74 9.25
N HIS A 126 21.43 -10.85 9.61
CA HIS A 126 20.06 -10.84 9.08
C HIS A 126 20.07 -10.64 7.56
N LEU A 127 20.91 -9.75 7.04
CA LEU A 127 21.02 -9.52 5.61
C LEU A 127 21.48 -10.76 4.84
N GLU A 128 22.42 -11.51 5.38
CA GLU A 128 22.88 -12.77 4.76
C GLU A 128 21.71 -13.76 4.58
N GLN A 129 20.88 -13.91 5.60
CA GLN A 129 19.69 -14.77 5.54
C GLN A 129 18.62 -14.20 4.58
N ILE A 130 18.42 -12.91 4.59
CA ILE A 130 17.50 -12.22 3.66
C ILE A 130 17.93 -12.47 2.21
N TYR A 131 19.21 -12.31 1.88
CA TYR A 131 19.71 -12.52 0.52
C TYR A 131 19.47 -13.95 0.05
N VAL A 132 19.68 -14.94 0.90
CA VAL A 132 19.37 -16.35 0.58
C VAL A 132 17.88 -16.53 0.30
N LYS A 133 17.01 -16.01 1.16
CA LYS A 133 15.54 -16.17 1.04
C LYS A 133 14.97 -15.43 -0.17
N LEU A 134 15.52 -14.27 -0.52
CA LEU A 134 15.13 -13.51 -1.70
C LEU A 134 15.76 -14.02 -3.00
N GLY A 135 16.81 -14.84 -2.91
CA GLY A 135 17.56 -15.28 -4.07
C GLY A 135 18.35 -14.15 -4.73
N VAL A 136 18.90 -13.24 -3.94
CA VAL A 136 19.72 -12.09 -4.39
C VAL A 136 21.11 -12.14 -3.80
N GLU A 137 22.05 -11.40 -4.39
CA GLU A 137 23.47 -11.43 -3.99
C GLU A 137 23.92 -10.16 -3.28
N ASN A 138 23.13 -9.07 -3.35
CA ASN A 138 23.54 -7.78 -2.82
C ASN A 138 22.37 -6.95 -2.29
N ARG A 139 22.73 -5.89 -1.58
CA ARG A 139 21.80 -4.95 -0.95
C ARG A 139 20.87 -4.27 -1.95
N ALA A 140 21.39 -3.81 -3.07
CA ALA A 140 20.61 -3.10 -4.09
C ALA A 140 19.52 -4.01 -4.67
N SER A 141 19.83 -5.25 -5.00
CA SER A 141 18.86 -6.23 -5.50
C SER A 141 17.80 -6.58 -4.46
N ALA A 142 18.16 -6.68 -3.17
CA ALA A 142 17.21 -6.87 -2.08
C ALA A 142 16.26 -5.69 -1.96
N ALA A 143 16.77 -4.46 -2.00
CA ALA A 143 15.97 -3.24 -1.94
C ALA A 143 14.98 -3.15 -3.11
N VAL A 144 15.43 -3.47 -4.33
CA VAL A 144 14.56 -3.48 -5.53
C VAL A 144 13.43 -4.49 -5.38
N LYS A 145 13.72 -5.72 -4.99
CA LYS A 145 12.68 -6.75 -4.78
C LYS A 145 11.68 -6.36 -3.71
N ALA A 146 12.14 -5.84 -2.58
CA ALA A 146 11.26 -5.38 -1.52
C ALA A 146 10.36 -4.23 -2.00
N THR A 147 10.91 -3.25 -2.69
CA THR A 147 10.17 -2.11 -3.24
C THR A 147 9.11 -2.57 -4.25
N GLN A 148 9.44 -3.51 -5.12
CA GLN A 148 8.48 -4.09 -6.07
C GLN A 148 7.30 -4.75 -5.37
N VAL A 149 7.53 -5.53 -4.31
CA VAL A 149 6.48 -6.17 -3.53
C VAL A 149 5.61 -5.15 -2.82
N LEU A 150 6.20 -4.13 -2.19
CA LEU A 150 5.47 -3.10 -1.46
C LEU A 150 4.64 -2.19 -2.36
N HIS A 151 5.09 -1.93 -3.57
CA HIS A 151 4.39 -1.07 -4.54
C HIS A 151 3.54 -1.84 -5.57
N GLY A 152 3.50 -3.17 -5.50
CA GLY A 152 2.71 -4.00 -6.40
C GLY A 152 3.18 -3.94 -7.86
N ILE A 153 4.46 -3.70 -8.07
CA ILE A 153 5.07 -3.62 -9.41
C ILE A 153 5.47 -5.02 -9.89
#